data_145e49fb40cb60cc803b046354fc1a7e
#
_entry.id   145e49fb40cb60cc803b046354fc1a7e
#
_cell.length_a   1.000
_cell.length_b   1.000
_cell.length_c   1.000
_cell.angle_alpha   90.00
_cell.angle_beta   90.00
_cell.angle_gamma   90.00
#
_symmetry.space_group_name_H-M   'P 1'
#
loop_
_entity.id
_entity.type
_entity.pdbx_description
1 polymer ?
#
loop_
_entity_poly.entity_id
_entity_poly.type
_entity_poly.pdbx_seq_one_letter_code
_entity_poly.pdbx_strand_id
1 'polypeptide(L)'
;WREYVFRKALLNASLGSLCAVTRHCMGCVMGQPEARAMVEDMLREGMAICSAEGIELGPDFLGFAMHYLDQGGEHRPSILVDVEKGKVTENEFHCGELARLARKHGVAAPTIHFVDKVLRCAENV
;
A
#
# COMPACT_ATOMS: atom_id res chain seq x y z
N TRP A 1 18.31 7.25 3.14
CA TRP A 1 17.60 6.78 4.33
C TRP A 1 16.09 6.99 4.20
N ARG A 2 15.66 8.24 3.97
CA ARG A 2 14.24 8.52 3.75
C ARG A 2 13.70 7.80 2.53
N GLU A 3 14.48 7.76 1.44
CA GLU A 3 14.10 7.03 0.22
C GLU A 3 13.83 5.56 0.54
N TYR A 4 14.73 4.91 1.28
CA TYR A 4 14.54 3.51 1.65
C TYR A 4 13.26 3.28 2.43
N VAL A 5 13.00 4.14 3.42
CA VAL A 5 11.80 4.04 4.26
C VAL A 5 10.53 4.19 3.42
N PHE A 6 10.52 5.17 2.51
CA PHE A 6 9.34 5.39 1.66
C PHE A 6 9.15 4.29 0.63
N ARG A 7 10.24 3.76 0.06
CA ARG A 7 10.13 2.61 -0.85
C ARG A 7 9.46 1.43 -0.14
N LYS A 8 9.94 1.11 1.05
CA LYS A 8 9.39 0.02 1.84
C LYS A 8 7.93 0.27 2.22
N ALA A 9 7.62 1.51 2.63
CA ALA A 9 6.25 1.88 3.00
C ALA A 9 5.29 1.72 1.82
N LEU A 10 5.69 2.13 0.62
CA LEU A 10 4.86 1.98 -0.57
C LEU A 10 4.60 0.52 -0.91
N LEU A 11 5.63 -0.32 -0.83
CA LEU A 11 5.47 -1.75 -1.10
C LEU A 11 4.50 -2.40 -0.11
N ASN A 12 4.65 -2.07 1.17
CA ASN A 12 3.80 -2.62 2.21
C ASN A 12 2.37 -2.08 2.15
N ALA A 13 2.22 -0.78 1.92
CA ALA A 13 0.90 -0.14 1.91
C ALA A 13 0.05 -0.60 0.72
N SER A 14 0.67 -0.75 -0.45
CA SER A 14 -0.10 -1.08 -1.66
C SER A 14 -0.69 -2.48 -1.60
N LEU A 15 0.14 -3.51 -1.62
CA LEU A 15 -0.35 -4.89 -1.61
C LEU A 15 -0.77 -5.35 -0.23
N GLY A 16 -0.02 -4.98 0.82
CA GLY A 16 -0.32 -5.40 2.18
C GLY A 16 -1.71 -4.98 2.63
N SER A 17 -2.11 -3.76 2.34
CA SER A 17 -3.44 -3.26 2.71
C SER A 17 -4.55 -4.02 2.00
N LEU A 18 -4.38 -4.34 0.72
CA LEU A 18 -5.38 -5.11 -0.02
C LEU A 18 -5.46 -6.55 0.46
N CYS A 19 -4.33 -7.14 0.83
CA CYS A 19 -4.35 -8.47 1.45
C CYS A 19 -5.16 -8.45 2.76
N ALA A 20 -4.97 -7.41 3.57
CA ALA A 20 -5.69 -7.28 4.84
C ALA A 20 -7.20 -7.12 4.62
N VAL A 21 -7.59 -6.30 3.65
CA VAL A 21 -9.00 -6.04 3.35
C VAL A 21 -9.69 -7.26 2.77
N THR A 22 -9.02 -7.96 1.86
CA THR A 22 -9.59 -9.12 1.17
C THR A 22 -9.42 -10.43 1.92
N ARG A 23 -8.54 -10.47 2.91
CA ARG A 23 -8.19 -11.68 3.67
C ARG A 23 -7.55 -12.77 2.80
N HIS A 24 -6.74 -12.35 1.81
CA HIS A 24 -6.05 -13.25 0.90
C HIS A 24 -4.55 -12.99 0.87
N CYS A 25 -3.79 -14.01 0.50
CA CYS A 25 -2.33 -13.91 0.37
C CYS A 25 -1.93 -13.03 -0.81
N MET A 26 -0.66 -12.69 -0.88
CA MET A 26 -0.14 -11.78 -1.92
C MET A 26 -0.42 -12.29 -3.34
N GLY A 27 -0.15 -13.57 -3.59
CA GLY A 27 -0.36 -14.14 -4.92
C GLY A 27 -1.82 -14.12 -5.36
N CYS A 28 -2.75 -14.34 -4.43
CA CYS A 28 -4.18 -14.29 -4.73
C CYS A 28 -4.60 -12.90 -5.16
N VAL A 29 -4.14 -11.88 -4.43
CA VAL A 29 -4.48 -10.49 -4.74
C VAL A 29 -3.86 -10.07 -6.07
N MET A 30 -2.57 -10.36 -6.27
CA MET A 30 -1.88 -9.99 -7.52
C MET A 30 -2.40 -10.74 -8.73
N GLY A 31 -2.97 -11.93 -8.53
CA GLY A 31 -3.56 -12.70 -9.61
C GLY A 31 -4.96 -12.27 -10.02
N GLN A 32 -5.59 -11.38 -9.23
CA GLN A 32 -6.93 -10.90 -9.51
C GLN A 32 -6.81 -9.54 -10.23
N PRO A 33 -7.30 -9.42 -11.49
CA PRO A 33 -7.02 -8.24 -12.32
C PRO A 33 -7.39 -6.89 -11.69
N GLU A 34 -8.54 -6.77 -11.08
CA GLU A 34 -8.99 -5.51 -10.48
C GLU A 34 -8.13 -5.14 -9.26
N ALA A 35 -7.79 -6.14 -8.45
CA ALA A 35 -6.94 -5.91 -7.28
C ALA A 35 -5.52 -5.50 -7.72
N ARG A 36 -5.00 -6.18 -8.74
CA ARG A 36 -3.70 -5.82 -9.30
C ARG A 36 -3.68 -4.38 -9.82
N ALA A 37 -4.75 -3.97 -10.49
CA ALA A 37 -4.88 -2.59 -10.98
C ALA A 37 -4.88 -1.60 -9.82
N MET A 38 -5.55 -1.92 -8.71
CA MET A 38 -5.56 -1.06 -7.52
C MET A 38 -4.17 -0.95 -6.90
N VAL A 39 -3.41 -2.05 -6.86
CA VAL A 39 -2.03 -2.03 -6.38
C VAL A 39 -1.19 -1.06 -7.22
N GLU A 40 -1.31 -1.14 -8.54
CA GLU A 40 -0.57 -0.25 -9.43
C GLU A 40 -0.98 1.21 -9.21
N ASP A 41 -2.28 1.48 -9.08
CA ASP A 41 -2.77 2.84 -8.82
C ASP A 41 -2.22 3.38 -7.50
N MET A 42 -2.21 2.58 -6.46
CA MET A 42 -1.66 2.99 -5.17
C MET A 42 -0.16 3.30 -5.26
N LEU A 43 0.58 2.51 -6.04
CA LEU A 43 2.00 2.76 -6.24
C LEU A 43 2.21 4.07 -7.00
N ARG A 44 1.44 4.34 -8.04
CA ARG A 44 1.54 5.60 -8.80
C ARG A 44 1.19 6.80 -7.92
N GLU A 45 0.12 6.71 -7.15
CA GLU A 45 -0.28 7.77 -6.22
C GLU A 45 0.80 7.99 -5.16
N GLY A 46 1.35 6.90 -4.63
CA GLY A 46 2.41 6.96 -3.64
C GLY A 46 3.69 7.58 -4.18
N MET A 47 4.02 7.31 -5.43
CA MET A 47 5.18 7.93 -6.09
C MET A 47 5.00 9.44 -6.22
N ALA A 48 3.79 9.89 -6.54
CA ALA A 48 3.49 11.33 -6.62
C ALA A 48 3.61 11.99 -5.24
N ILE A 49 3.15 11.29 -4.20
CA ILE A 49 3.28 11.78 -2.82
C ILE A 49 4.76 11.90 -2.43
N CYS A 50 5.56 10.90 -2.76
CA CYS A 50 7.00 10.93 -2.46
C CYS A 50 7.68 12.08 -3.19
N SER A 51 7.35 12.30 -4.45
CA SER A 51 7.90 13.41 -5.23
C SER A 51 7.57 14.75 -4.57
N ALA A 52 6.33 14.93 -4.10
CA ALA A 52 5.92 16.14 -3.40
C ALA A 52 6.69 16.32 -2.07
N GLU A 53 7.10 15.22 -1.43
CA GLU A 53 7.92 15.25 -0.22
C GLU A 53 9.41 15.48 -0.51
N GLY A 54 9.78 15.61 -1.79
CA GLY A 54 11.17 15.78 -2.20
C GLY A 54 11.95 14.48 -2.28
N ILE A 55 11.25 13.36 -2.38
CA ILE A 55 11.87 12.02 -2.45
C ILE A 55 11.69 11.45 -3.85
N GLU A 56 12.79 11.28 -4.56
CA GLU A 56 12.76 10.71 -5.92
C GLU A 56 13.07 9.22 -5.84
N LEU A 57 12.11 8.41 -6.31
CA LEU A 57 12.25 6.95 -6.31
C LEU A 57 12.85 6.42 -7.61
N GLY A 58 12.95 7.28 -8.63
CA GLY A 58 13.50 6.91 -9.92
C GLY A 58 12.41 6.40 -10.88
N PRO A 59 12.70 6.48 -12.22
CA PRO A 59 11.72 6.13 -13.24
C PRO A 59 11.39 4.63 -13.30
N ASP A 60 12.27 3.80 -12.76
CA ASP A 60 12.10 2.34 -12.83
C ASP A 60 11.40 1.76 -11.60
N PHE A 61 11.03 2.60 -10.64
CA PHE A 61 10.47 2.11 -9.36
C PHE A 61 9.17 1.33 -9.57
N LEU A 62 8.25 1.83 -10.40
CA LEU A 62 6.96 1.15 -10.58
C LEU A 62 7.15 -0.27 -11.13
N GLY A 63 7.97 -0.42 -12.16
CA GLY A 63 8.26 -1.74 -12.72
C GLY A 63 8.92 -2.67 -11.72
N PHE A 64 9.89 -2.15 -10.99
CA PHE A 64 10.55 -2.91 -9.92
C PHE A 64 9.55 -3.36 -8.86
N ALA A 65 8.70 -2.44 -8.41
CA ALA A 65 7.72 -2.72 -7.36
C ALA A 65 6.73 -3.80 -7.79
N MET A 66 6.16 -3.68 -8.98
CA MET A 66 5.21 -4.66 -9.49
C MET A 66 5.86 -6.04 -9.62
N HIS A 67 7.09 -6.09 -10.14
CA HIS A 67 7.82 -7.34 -10.26
C HIS A 67 8.09 -7.97 -8.88
N TYR A 68 8.52 -7.15 -7.92
CA TYR A 68 8.79 -7.61 -6.56
C TYR A 68 7.52 -8.19 -5.92
N LEU A 69 6.40 -7.47 -6.05
CA LEU A 69 5.14 -7.89 -5.43
C LEU A 69 4.55 -9.14 -6.09
N ASP A 70 4.83 -9.36 -7.38
CA ASP A 70 4.39 -10.57 -8.08
C ASP A 70 5.04 -11.84 -7.54
N GLN A 71 6.12 -11.73 -6.78
CA GLN A 71 6.85 -12.87 -6.26
C GLN A 71 6.41 -13.30 -4.86
N GLY A 72 5.40 -12.65 -4.30
CA GLY A 72 4.95 -12.92 -2.93
C GLY A 72 4.33 -14.31 -2.71
N GLY A 73 3.73 -14.88 -3.75
CA GLY A 73 3.14 -16.22 -3.65
C GLY A 73 2.12 -16.34 -2.51
N GLU A 74 2.28 -17.33 -1.67
CA GLU A 74 1.36 -17.61 -0.56
C GLU A 74 1.65 -16.77 0.69
N HIS A 75 2.60 -15.84 0.62
CA HIS A 75 2.96 -15.00 1.76
C HIS A 75 1.76 -14.16 2.24
N ARG A 76 1.58 -14.11 3.55
CA ARG A 76 0.52 -13.34 4.21
C ARG A 76 1.18 -12.18 4.96
N PRO A 77 1.03 -10.93 4.48
CA PRO A 77 1.68 -9.78 5.12
C PRO A 77 1.25 -9.59 6.58
N SER A 78 2.10 -8.94 7.37
CA SER A 78 1.82 -8.72 8.78
C SER A 78 0.51 -7.97 9.03
N ILE A 79 0.15 -7.02 8.17
CA ILE A 79 -1.11 -6.28 8.28
C ILE A 79 -2.29 -7.25 8.21
N LEU A 80 -2.27 -8.21 7.27
CA LEU A 80 -3.31 -9.22 7.15
C LEU A 80 -3.40 -10.07 8.41
N VAL A 81 -2.25 -10.55 8.90
CA VAL A 81 -2.21 -11.37 10.11
C VAL A 81 -2.79 -10.61 11.30
N ASP A 82 -2.43 -9.33 11.45
CA ASP A 82 -2.92 -8.50 12.55
C ASP A 82 -4.44 -8.29 12.47
N VAL A 83 -4.96 -8.00 11.28
CA VAL A 83 -6.41 -7.83 11.09
C VAL A 83 -7.16 -9.11 11.43
N GLU A 84 -6.65 -10.26 11.00
CA GLU A 84 -7.27 -11.54 11.27
C GLU A 84 -7.27 -11.88 12.78
N LYS A 85 -6.27 -11.39 13.50
CA LYS A 85 -6.18 -11.59 14.96
C LYS A 85 -6.90 -10.51 15.76
N GLY A 86 -7.51 -9.53 15.10
CA GLY A 86 -8.19 -8.43 15.77
C GLY A 86 -7.24 -7.44 16.41
N LYS A 87 -5.99 -7.40 16.00
CA LYS A 87 -4.99 -6.46 16.52
C LYS A 87 -5.02 -5.15 15.73
N VAL A 88 -4.58 -4.06 16.38
CA VAL A 88 -4.40 -2.77 15.72
C VAL A 88 -3.26 -2.93 14.71
N THR A 89 -3.49 -2.53 13.48
CA THR A 89 -2.51 -2.64 12.40
C THR A 89 -1.54 -1.46 12.40
N GLU A 90 -0.48 -1.59 11.59
CA GLU A 90 0.49 -0.51 11.38
C GLU A 90 0.03 0.47 10.29
N ASN A 91 -1.27 0.55 10.04
CA ASN A 91 -1.81 1.43 8.99
C ASN A 91 -1.37 2.88 9.14
N GLU A 92 -1.21 3.36 10.37
CA GLU A 92 -0.74 4.73 10.61
C GLU A 92 0.62 5.02 9.96
N PHE A 93 1.48 3.98 9.87
CA PHE A 93 2.83 4.13 9.30
C PHE A 93 2.89 3.82 7.81
N HIS A 94 1.80 3.37 7.22
CA HIS A 94 1.74 2.97 5.81
C HIS A 94 0.68 3.78 5.08
N CYS A 95 -0.49 3.20 4.88
CA CYS A 95 -1.55 3.81 4.09
C CYS A 95 -2.06 5.11 4.72
N GLY A 96 -2.22 5.12 6.04
CA GLY A 96 -2.68 6.31 6.77
C GLY A 96 -1.73 7.49 6.64
N GLU A 97 -0.41 7.21 6.75
CA GLU A 97 0.60 8.26 6.60
C GLU A 97 0.65 8.78 5.16
N LEU A 98 0.54 7.91 4.18
CA LEU A 98 0.49 8.32 2.77
C LEU A 98 -0.73 9.20 2.51
N ALA A 99 -1.88 8.84 3.07
CA ALA A 99 -3.10 9.64 2.95
C ALA A 99 -2.91 11.03 3.57
N ARG A 100 -2.27 11.09 4.74
CA ARG A 100 -1.99 12.37 5.41
C ARG A 100 -1.08 13.25 4.56
N LEU A 101 -0.02 12.67 4.00
CA LEU A 101 0.92 13.42 3.15
C LEU A 101 0.27 13.88 1.86
N ALA A 102 -0.64 13.08 1.30
CA ALA A 102 -1.39 13.48 0.12
C ALA A 102 -2.22 14.73 0.39
N ARG A 103 -2.90 14.78 1.55
CA ARG A 103 -3.67 15.97 1.94
C ARG A 103 -2.76 17.17 2.18
N LYS A 104 -1.63 16.96 2.84
CA LYS A 104 -0.66 18.02 3.13
C LYS A 104 -0.18 18.71 1.86
N HIS A 105 0.10 17.94 0.82
CA HIS A 105 0.67 18.45 -0.44
C HIS A 105 -0.36 18.68 -1.55
N GLY A 106 -1.63 18.41 -1.29
CA GLY A 106 -2.67 18.56 -2.32
C GLY A 106 -2.51 17.57 -3.47
N VAL A 107 -1.94 16.39 -3.21
CA VAL A 107 -1.76 15.35 -4.23
C VAL A 107 -3.03 14.49 -4.30
N ALA A 108 -3.53 14.27 -5.51
CA ALA A 108 -4.68 13.40 -5.71
C ALA A 108 -4.28 11.94 -5.44
N ALA A 109 -4.92 11.29 -4.50
CA ALA A 109 -4.63 9.91 -4.13
C ALA A 109 -5.93 9.16 -3.80
N PRO A 110 -6.86 9.06 -4.77
CA PRO A 110 -8.19 8.49 -4.50
C PRO A 110 -8.14 7.04 -4.04
N THR A 111 -7.28 6.22 -4.62
CA THR A 111 -7.20 4.81 -4.25
C THR A 111 -6.63 4.65 -2.84
N ILE A 112 -5.56 5.37 -2.52
CA ILE A 112 -4.96 5.33 -1.19
C ILE A 112 -5.97 5.77 -0.13
N HIS A 113 -6.72 6.87 -0.38
CA HIS A 113 -7.73 7.32 0.57
C HIS A 113 -8.85 6.30 0.76
N PHE A 114 -9.30 5.69 -0.32
CA PHE A 114 -10.37 4.70 -0.26
C PHE A 114 -9.91 3.47 0.55
N VAL A 115 -8.73 2.93 0.21
CA VAL A 115 -8.20 1.73 0.88
C VAL A 115 -7.93 2.02 2.37
N ASP A 116 -7.43 3.21 2.69
CA ASP A 116 -7.22 3.62 4.08
C ASP A 116 -8.53 3.56 4.88
N LYS A 117 -9.60 4.08 4.30
CA LYS A 117 -10.92 4.07 4.97
C LYS A 117 -11.45 2.65 5.16
N VAL A 118 -11.34 1.82 4.12
CA VAL A 118 -11.80 0.44 4.19
C VAL A 118 -11.00 -0.35 5.24
N LEU A 119 -9.69 -0.14 5.29
CA LEU A 119 -8.85 -0.82 6.26
C LEU A 119 -9.21 -0.41 7.70
N ARG A 120 -9.48 0.87 7.94
CA ARG A 120 -9.95 1.35 9.24
C ARG A 120 -11.28 0.70 9.62
N CYS A 121 -12.17 0.50 8.66
CA CYS A 121 -13.42 -0.23 8.91
C CYS A 121 -13.13 -1.68 9.31
N ALA A 122 -12.20 -2.34 8.62
CA ALA A 122 -11.84 -3.72 8.91
C ALA A 122 -11.23 -3.88 10.32
N GLU A 123 -10.48 -2.87 10.78
CA GLU A 123 -9.88 -2.90 12.12
C GLU A 123 -10.91 -2.72 13.23
N ASN A 124 -12.00 -2.00 12.95
CA ASN A 124 -12.95 -1.55 13.98
C ASN A 124 -14.31 -2.25 13.92
N VAL A 125 -14.49 -3.20 13.04
CA VAL A 125 -15.76 -3.95 12.89
C VAL A 125 -15.68 -5.40 13.39
#